data_965fd2982b2716649dda922699f62100
#
_entry.id   965fd2982b2716649dda922699f62100
#
_cell.length_a   1.000
_cell.length_b   1.000
_cell.length_c   1.000
_cell.angle_alpha   90.00
_cell.angle_beta   90.00
_cell.angle_gamma   90.00
#
_symmetry.space_group_name_H-M   'P 1'
#
loop_
_entity.id
_entity.type
_entity.pdbx_description
1 polymer ?
#
loop_
_entity_poly.entity_id
_entity_poly.type
_entity_poly.pdbx_seq_one_letter_code
_entity_poly.pdbx_strand_id
1 'polypeptide(L)'
;MTITSKDNETIKHIKKLKEKKYREEYGEFLVEGIKMIEEAILENAKIKSIIICDDCKTAGNIPNDLMYEIAKLNCIYVAEKVFNSITEVINPQGIMAIIEKPSNKEHEIDFKQENFLILDNIQDPGNMGTILRTADSLNLNQIIVSKGSADIYNPKVVRSTMGAIYRIKVVEVQNLAKTIKELKKHKINVYATDLRTDKSIYDVEYKKSAIVIGNEANGVSEEVLNEATDRIKIPMAGKTESLNAAVATSVILYEAYRQKISKK
;
A
#
# COMPACT_ATOMS: atom_id res chain seq x y z
N MET A 1 -5.37 -26.25 21.38
CA MET A 1 -6.81 -26.14 21.73
C MET A 1 -7.50 -25.29 20.69
N THR A 2 -8.53 -25.79 20.00
CA THR A 2 -9.22 -25.11 18.91
C THR A 2 -10.33 -24.21 19.41
N ILE A 3 -10.38 -22.95 18.97
CA ILE A 3 -11.44 -22.01 19.34
C ILE A 3 -12.70 -22.32 18.52
N THR A 4 -13.80 -22.61 19.22
CA THR A 4 -15.10 -22.94 18.60
C THR A 4 -16.16 -21.84 18.80
N SER A 5 -15.90 -20.86 19.68
CA SER A 5 -16.84 -19.77 19.99
C SER A 5 -16.48 -18.48 19.24
N LYS A 6 -17.50 -17.84 18.65
CA LYS A 6 -17.39 -16.49 18.05
C LYS A 6 -17.25 -15.37 19.09
N ASP A 7 -17.52 -15.67 20.36
CA ASP A 7 -17.43 -14.72 21.47
C ASP A 7 -16.07 -14.75 22.19
N ASN A 8 -15.13 -15.58 21.70
CA ASN A 8 -13.76 -15.58 22.18
C ASN A 8 -13.11 -14.22 21.96
N GLU A 9 -12.29 -13.76 22.94
CA GLU A 9 -11.69 -12.41 22.90
C GLU A 9 -10.77 -12.21 21.70
N THR A 10 -10.02 -13.23 21.29
CA THR A 10 -9.19 -13.15 20.06
C THR A 10 -10.05 -12.93 18.81
N ILE A 11 -11.20 -13.61 18.72
CA ILE A 11 -12.12 -13.48 17.60
C ILE A 11 -12.76 -12.07 17.57
N LYS A 12 -13.12 -11.55 18.73
CA LYS A 12 -13.61 -10.17 18.86
C LYS A 12 -12.55 -9.16 18.44
N HIS A 13 -11.29 -9.38 18.85
CA HIS A 13 -10.16 -8.54 18.48
C HIS A 13 -9.96 -8.52 16.95
N ILE A 14 -9.92 -9.69 16.30
CA ILE A 14 -9.83 -9.80 14.83
C ILE A 14 -10.94 -9.02 14.14
N LYS A 15 -12.19 -9.16 14.62
CA LYS A 15 -13.32 -8.41 14.05
C LYS A 15 -13.15 -6.91 14.17
N LYS A 16 -12.64 -6.40 15.29
CA LYS A 16 -12.35 -4.98 15.49
C LYS A 16 -11.30 -4.47 14.51
N LEU A 17 -10.25 -5.26 14.22
CA LEU A 17 -9.19 -4.86 13.28
C LEU A 17 -9.68 -4.62 11.82
N LYS A 18 -10.92 -5.00 11.48
CA LYS A 18 -11.55 -4.62 10.20
C LYS A 18 -11.83 -3.11 10.11
N GLU A 19 -11.97 -2.43 11.24
CA GLU A 19 -12.24 -1.00 11.32
C GLU A 19 -10.95 -0.19 11.51
N LYS A 20 -10.79 0.91 10.78
CA LYS A 20 -9.60 1.79 10.84
C LYS A 20 -9.31 2.23 12.27
N LYS A 21 -10.33 2.65 13.01
CA LYS A 21 -10.19 3.10 14.41
C LYS A 21 -9.39 2.13 15.28
N TYR A 22 -9.74 0.85 15.21
CA TYR A 22 -9.09 -0.16 16.05
C TYR A 22 -7.71 -0.57 15.52
N ARG A 23 -7.48 -0.50 14.19
CA ARG A 23 -6.12 -0.66 13.65
C ARG A 23 -5.18 0.45 14.14
N GLU A 24 -5.69 1.66 14.30
CA GLU A 24 -4.92 2.79 14.86
C GLU A 24 -4.71 2.62 16.37
N GLU A 25 -5.76 2.25 17.10
CA GLU A 25 -5.72 2.06 18.55
C GLU A 25 -4.74 0.95 18.98
N TYR A 26 -4.78 -0.19 18.29
CA TYR A 26 -3.94 -1.35 18.64
C TYR A 26 -2.59 -1.36 17.92
N GLY A 27 -2.40 -0.55 16.90
CA GLY A 27 -1.20 -0.57 16.06
C GLY A 27 -1.04 -1.88 15.30
N GLU A 28 -2.15 -2.51 14.86
CA GLU A 28 -2.19 -3.82 14.24
C GLU A 28 -3.06 -3.83 12.99
N PHE A 29 -2.83 -4.79 12.11
CA PHE A 29 -3.67 -5.04 10.94
C PHE A 29 -3.78 -6.51 10.60
N LEU A 30 -4.77 -6.84 9.78
CA LEU A 30 -5.05 -8.20 9.33
C LEU A 30 -4.45 -8.48 7.96
N VAL A 31 -3.94 -9.69 7.84
CA VAL A 31 -3.45 -10.24 6.59
C VAL A 31 -4.08 -11.61 6.38
N GLU A 32 -4.59 -11.89 5.19
CA GLU A 32 -5.26 -13.15 4.88
C GLU A 32 -4.68 -13.78 3.60
N GLY A 33 -4.41 -15.07 3.67
CA GLY A 33 -3.97 -15.88 2.55
C GLY A 33 -2.50 -16.30 2.62
N ILE A 34 -2.22 -17.49 2.05
CA ILE A 34 -0.92 -18.17 2.12
C ILE A 34 0.20 -17.26 1.61
N LYS A 35 0.04 -16.68 0.40
CA LYS A 35 1.08 -15.84 -0.21
C LYS A 35 1.40 -14.60 0.63
N MET A 36 0.40 -13.97 1.24
CA MET A 36 0.60 -12.77 2.04
C MET A 36 1.34 -13.08 3.35
N ILE A 37 1.13 -14.26 3.92
CA ILE A 37 1.83 -14.70 5.13
C ILE A 37 3.26 -15.13 4.80
N GLU A 38 3.46 -15.82 3.69
CA GLU A 38 4.79 -16.14 3.17
C GLU A 38 5.64 -14.86 3.01
N GLU A 39 5.11 -13.84 2.32
CA GLU A 39 5.77 -12.55 2.16
C GLU A 39 6.05 -11.86 3.51
N ALA A 40 5.10 -11.93 4.47
CA ALA A 40 5.30 -11.36 5.79
C ALA A 40 6.48 -12.02 6.54
N ILE A 41 6.62 -13.33 6.43
CA ILE A 41 7.73 -14.08 7.03
C ILE A 41 9.06 -13.74 6.34
N LEU A 42 9.09 -13.73 5.00
CA LEU A 42 10.27 -13.41 4.22
C LEU A 42 10.80 -11.99 4.51
N GLU A 43 9.90 -11.04 4.69
CA GLU A 43 10.24 -9.64 4.96
C GLU A 43 10.39 -9.35 6.47
N ASN A 44 10.41 -10.38 7.33
CA ASN A 44 10.56 -10.25 8.78
C ASN A 44 9.52 -9.30 9.41
N ALA A 45 8.28 -9.31 8.90
CA ALA A 45 7.19 -8.54 9.50
C ALA A 45 6.93 -9.01 10.95
N LYS A 46 6.55 -8.09 11.83
CA LYS A 46 6.27 -8.41 13.22
C LYS A 46 4.91 -9.12 13.37
N ILE A 47 4.90 -10.41 13.11
CA ILE A 47 3.71 -11.26 13.22
C ILE A 47 3.41 -11.52 14.70
N LYS A 48 2.25 -11.08 15.20
CA LYS A 48 1.80 -11.32 16.57
C LYS A 48 1.16 -12.69 16.75
N SER A 49 0.37 -13.09 15.76
CA SER A 49 -0.25 -14.43 15.75
C SER A 49 -0.67 -14.83 14.34
N ILE A 50 -0.66 -16.15 14.13
CA ILE A 50 -1.22 -16.79 12.94
C ILE A 50 -2.51 -17.51 13.35
N ILE A 51 -3.58 -17.28 12.63
CA ILE A 51 -4.88 -17.92 12.83
C ILE A 51 -5.04 -18.97 11.72
N ILE A 52 -5.21 -20.23 12.13
CA ILE A 52 -5.32 -21.37 11.22
C ILE A 52 -6.68 -22.02 11.40
N CYS A 53 -7.38 -22.26 10.31
CA CYS A 53 -8.60 -23.04 10.30
C CYS A 53 -8.23 -24.52 10.45
N ASP A 54 -8.65 -25.14 11.54
CA ASP A 54 -8.26 -26.50 11.94
C ASP A 54 -8.89 -27.59 11.07
N ASP A 55 -10.11 -27.36 10.63
CA ASP A 55 -10.95 -28.32 9.90
C ASP A 55 -11.30 -27.88 8.46
N CYS A 56 -10.69 -26.80 7.97
CA CYS A 56 -10.87 -26.34 6.60
C CYS A 56 -10.06 -27.20 5.61
N LYS A 57 -10.69 -27.70 4.57
CA LYS A 57 -10.02 -28.43 3.48
C LYS A 57 -8.89 -27.65 2.82
N THR A 58 -9.02 -26.31 2.79
CA THR A 58 -8.06 -25.40 2.18
C THR A 58 -6.80 -25.18 3.01
N ALA A 59 -6.85 -25.36 4.32
CA ALA A 59 -5.68 -25.24 5.19
C ALA A 59 -4.62 -26.34 4.90
N GLY A 60 -5.03 -27.49 4.35
CA GLY A 60 -4.12 -28.54 3.88
C GLY A 60 -3.29 -28.19 2.64
N ASN A 61 -3.55 -27.05 1.99
CA ASN A 61 -2.79 -26.57 0.83
C ASN A 61 -1.60 -25.66 1.20
N ILE A 62 -1.34 -25.46 2.50
CA ILE A 62 -0.17 -24.67 2.94
C ILE A 62 1.10 -25.49 2.66
N PRO A 63 2.09 -24.97 1.94
CA PRO A 63 3.35 -25.67 1.67
C PRO A 63 4.06 -26.09 2.96
N ASN A 64 4.71 -27.26 2.95
CA ASN A 64 5.34 -27.83 4.13
C ASN A 64 6.48 -26.95 4.70
N ASP A 65 7.26 -26.31 3.83
CA ASP A 65 8.31 -25.36 4.18
C ASP A 65 7.73 -24.14 4.89
N LEU A 66 6.63 -23.59 4.39
CA LEU A 66 5.93 -22.49 5.02
C LEU A 66 5.31 -22.92 6.36
N MET A 67 4.73 -24.11 6.45
CA MET A 67 4.22 -24.65 7.71
C MET A 67 5.31 -24.81 8.77
N TYR A 68 6.52 -25.17 8.38
CA TYR A 68 7.67 -25.22 9.30
C TYR A 68 8.01 -23.84 9.88
N GLU A 69 8.00 -22.79 9.06
CA GLU A 69 8.22 -21.43 9.54
C GLU A 69 7.04 -20.92 10.41
N ILE A 70 5.81 -21.20 10.01
CA ILE A 70 4.61 -20.86 10.78
C ILE A 70 4.62 -21.52 12.16
N ALA A 71 5.05 -22.77 12.26
CA ALA A 71 5.09 -23.51 13.53
C ALA A 71 6.03 -22.90 14.59
N LYS A 72 6.95 -22.01 14.19
CA LYS A 72 7.81 -21.23 15.10
C LYS A 72 7.11 -20.01 15.69
N LEU A 73 5.93 -19.66 15.18
CA LEU A 73 5.17 -18.46 15.54
C LEU A 73 4.02 -18.82 16.49
N ASN A 74 3.37 -17.80 17.04
CA ASN A 74 2.19 -17.99 17.90
C ASN A 74 0.97 -18.39 17.03
N CYS A 75 0.65 -19.69 16.99
CA CYS A 75 -0.45 -20.24 16.20
C CYS A 75 -1.72 -20.40 17.04
N ILE A 76 -2.83 -19.95 16.51
CA ILE A 76 -4.18 -20.05 17.09
C ILE A 76 -5.05 -20.83 16.10
N TYR A 77 -5.56 -21.97 16.55
CA TYR A 77 -6.42 -22.83 15.76
C TYR A 77 -7.88 -22.48 15.99
N VAL A 78 -8.66 -22.36 14.92
CA VAL A 78 -10.08 -22.02 14.97
C VAL A 78 -10.91 -22.98 14.13
N ALA A 79 -12.12 -23.29 14.56
CA ALA A 79 -13.05 -24.09 13.78
C ALA A 79 -13.51 -23.34 12.51
N GLU A 80 -13.85 -24.04 11.44
CA GLU A 80 -14.28 -23.48 10.15
C GLU A 80 -15.41 -22.45 10.31
N LYS A 81 -16.42 -22.76 11.11
CA LYS A 81 -17.54 -21.84 11.40
C LYS A 81 -17.07 -20.51 12.02
N VAL A 82 -16.01 -20.53 12.81
CA VAL A 82 -15.41 -19.35 13.43
C VAL A 82 -14.59 -18.61 12.39
N PHE A 83 -13.72 -19.30 11.63
CA PHE A 83 -12.91 -18.72 10.56
C PHE A 83 -13.79 -17.99 9.54
N ASN A 84 -14.86 -18.64 9.07
CA ASN A 84 -15.84 -18.04 8.14
C ASN A 84 -16.55 -16.79 8.68
N SER A 85 -16.53 -16.57 10.00
CA SER A 85 -17.09 -15.35 10.61
C SER A 85 -16.12 -14.17 10.65
N ILE A 86 -14.84 -14.41 10.42
CA ILE A 86 -13.77 -13.39 10.47
C ILE A 86 -13.16 -13.10 9.11
N THR A 87 -13.23 -14.02 8.13
CA THR A 87 -12.77 -13.78 6.75
C THR A 87 -13.65 -12.76 6.01
N GLU A 88 -13.06 -12.08 5.03
CA GLU A 88 -13.75 -11.23 4.04
C GLU A 88 -13.54 -11.74 2.61
N VAL A 89 -12.90 -12.90 2.48
CA VAL A 89 -12.64 -13.53 1.19
C VAL A 89 -13.73 -14.57 0.89
N ILE A 90 -14.23 -14.57 -0.33
CA ILE A 90 -15.29 -15.50 -0.77
C ILE A 90 -14.80 -16.95 -0.69
N ASN A 91 -13.56 -17.21 -1.09
CA ASN A 91 -12.92 -18.53 -1.04
C ASN A 91 -11.68 -18.45 -0.15
N PRO A 92 -11.82 -18.51 1.18
CA PRO A 92 -10.71 -18.34 2.11
C PRO A 92 -9.75 -19.52 2.05
N GLN A 93 -8.46 -19.23 2.17
CA GLN A 93 -7.40 -20.25 2.22
C GLN A 93 -7.19 -20.86 3.61
N GLY A 94 -8.03 -20.51 4.60
CA GLY A 94 -7.98 -21.06 5.94
C GLY A 94 -6.82 -20.55 6.81
N ILE A 95 -6.16 -19.46 6.41
CA ILE A 95 -5.04 -18.87 7.15
C ILE A 95 -5.10 -17.34 7.14
N MET A 96 -4.86 -16.75 8.32
CA MET A 96 -4.85 -15.31 8.55
C MET A 96 -3.74 -14.95 9.56
N ALA A 97 -3.24 -13.72 9.54
CA ALA A 97 -2.28 -13.23 10.52
C ALA A 97 -2.70 -11.87 11.10
N ILE A 98 -2.34 -11.63 12.35
CA ILE A 98 -2.31 -10.32 12.99
C ILE A 98 -0.86 -9.83 12.95
N ILE A 99 -0.64 -8.66 12.37
CA ILE A 99 0.69 -8.07 12.18
C ILE A 99 0.72 -6.68 12.81
N GLU A 100 1.83 -6.36 13.48
CA GLU A 100 2.08 -5.03 14.03
C GLU A 100 2.35 -4.03 12.91
N LYS A 101 1.71 -2.86 12.96
CA LYS A 101 1.96 -1.77 12.01
C LYS A 101 3.37 -1.20 12.22
N PRO A 102 4.16 -1.02 11.17
CA PRO A 102 5.42 -0.30 11.29
C PRO A 102 5.17 1.17 11.67
N SER A 103 6.12 1.76 12.39
CA SER A 103 6.11 3.21 12.63
C SER A 103 6.61 3.93 11.38
N ASN A 104 5.73 4.70 10.73
CA ASN A 104 6.04 5.47 9.54
C ASN A 104 5.63 6.94 9.76
N LYS A 105 6.38 7.63 10.61
CA LYS A 105 6.08 9.01 10.98
C LYS A 105 6.64 10.01 9.97
N GLU A 106 6.01 11.17 9.85
CA GLU A 106 6.38 12.23 8.90
C GLU A 106 7.86 12.66 9.02
N HIS A 107 8.40 12.74 10.26
CA HIS A 107 9.82 13.06 10.47
C HIS A 107 10.81 11.97 10.04
N GLU A 108 10.32 10.80 9.66
CA GLU A 108 11.12 9.69 9.16
C GLU A 108 11.22 9.64 7.64
N ILE A 109 10.74 10.68 6.94
CA ILE A 109 10.93 10.80 5.48
C ILE A 109 12.44 10.90 5.20
N ASP A 110 12.94 9.97 4.39
CA ASP A 110 14.35 9.98 3.97
C ASP A 110 14.53 10.82 2.70
N PHE A 111 14.85 12.09 2.87
CA PHE A 111 15.11 13.03 1.78
C PHE A 111 16.40 12.78 0.99
N LYS A 112 17.19 11.76 1.35
CA LYS A 112 18.36 11.34 0.55
C LYS A 112 17.95 10.48 -0.65
N GLN A 113 16.74 9.95 -0.65
CA GLN A 113 16.20 9.23 -1.79
C GLN A 113 16.09 10.15 -3.01
N GLU A 114 16.30 9.57 -4.19
CA GLU A 114 16.25 10.34 -5.44
C GLU A 114 14.85 10.45 -6.03
N ASN A 115 13.97 9.47 -5.74
CA ASN A 115 12.65 9.41 -6.33
C ASN A 115 11.58 9.16 -5.29
N PHE A 116 10.46 9.87 -5.44
CA PHE A 116 9.29 9.77 -4.56
C PHE A 116 8.02 9.63 -5.39
N LEU A 117 7.07 8.90 -4.85
CA LEU A 117 5.68 8.95 -5.27
C LEU A 117 4.88 9.64 -4.17
N ILE A 118 4.05 10.59 -4.56
CA ILE A 118 3.18 11.34 -3.67
C ILE A 118 1.74 11.09 -4.12
N LEU A 119 0.89 10.70 -3.19
CA LEU A 119 -0.52 10.43 -3.44
C LEU A 119 -1.37 11.47 -2.72
N ASP A 120 -2.02 12.33 -3.50
CA ASP A 120 -2.88 13.37 -2.98
C ASP A 120 -4.34 12.91 -2.99
N ASN A 121 -4.80 12.47 -1.81
CA ASN A 121 -6.19 12.08 -1.56
C ASN A 121 -6.71 10.94 -2.46
N ILE A 122 -5.89 9.92 -2.71
CA ILE A 122 -6.33 8.68 -3.37
C ILE A 122 -7.29 7.94 -2.46
N GLN A 123 -8.55 7.77 -2.88
CA GLN A 123 -9.61 7.24 -2.02
C GLN A 123 -10.00 5.79 -2.33
N ASP A 124 -9.82 5.32 -3.56
CA ASP A 124 -10.17 3.94 -3.91
C ASP A 124 -9.14 2.94 -3.36
N PRO A 125 -9.54 1.97 -2.53
CA PRO A 125 -8.64 0.96 -1.99
C PRO A 125 -7.98 0.07 -3.05
N GLY A 126 -8.64 -0.16 -4.18
CA GLY A 126 -8.10 -0.94 -5.31
C GLY A 126 -6.98 -0.19 -6.01
N ASN A 127 -7.16 1.12 -6.25
CA ASN A 127 -6.12 2.00 -6.79
C ASN A 127 -4.93 2.04 -5.84
N MET A 128 -5.16 2.30 -4.56
CA MET A 128 -4.09 2.36 -3.55
C MET A 128 -3.23 1.09 -3.57
N GLY A 129 -3.84 -0.09 -3.49
CA GLY A 129 -3.10 -1.35 -3.49
C GLY A 129 -2.35 -1.62 -4.80
N THR A 130 -2.94 -1.27 -5.95
CA THR A 130 -2.31 -1.41 -7.27
C THR A 130 -1.12 -0.45 -7.42
N ILE A 131 -1.25 0.78 -6.93
CA ILE A 131 -0.17 1.77 -6.91
C ILE A 131 1.01 1.28 -6.07
N LEU A 132 0.76 0.79 -4.86
CA LEU A 132 1.80 0.23 -3.99
C LEU A 132 2.54 -0.93 -4.68
N ARG A 133 1.79 -1.85 -5.29
CA ARG A 133 2.38 -2.98 -6.03
C ARG A 133 3.22 -2.53 -7.23
N THR A 134 2.77 -1.51 -7.97
CA THR A 134 3.55 -0.94 -9.09
C THR A 134 4.83 -0.28 -8.59
N ALA A 135 4.76 0.49 -7.52
CA ALA A 135 5.92 1.15 -6.92
C ALA A 135 6.97 0.13 -6.42
N ASP A 136 6.53 -0.95 -5.80
CA ASP A 136 7.38 -2.06 -5.36
C ASP A 136 8.12 -2.71 -6.54
N SER A 137 7.42 -2.96 -7.67
CA SER A 137 8.02 -3.55 -8.87
C SER A 137 9.15 -2.70 -9.47
N LEU A 138 9.20 -1.42 -9.15
CA LEU A 138 10.21 -0.45 -9.62
C LEU A 138 11.22 -0.08 -8.54
N ASN A 139 11.20 -0.80 -7.41
CA ASN A 139 12.08 -0.58 -6.25
C ASN A 139 11.95 0.85 -5.70
N LEU A 140 10.73 1.38 -5.64
CA LEU A 140 10.42 2.65 -5.02
C LEU A 140 10.10 2.41 -3.53
N ASN A 141 11.05 2.69 -2.66
CA ASN A 141 11.01 2.24 -1.26
C ASN A 141 10.19 3.15 -0.34
N GLN A 142 9.81 4.35 -0.79
CA GLN A 142 9.07 5.30 0.03
C GLN A 142 8.00 6.02 -0.76
N ILE A 143 6.80 6.05 -0.21
CA ILE A 143 5.63 6.77 -0.75
C ILE A 143 5.11 7.72 0.31
N ILE A 144 4.75 8.93 -0.11
CA ILE A 144 4.12 9.94 0.74
C ILE A 144 2.64 10.02 0.38
N VAL A 145 1.78 9.94 1.37
CA VAL A 145 0.32 10.05 1.16
C VAL A 145 -0.25 11.20 1.97
N SER A 146 -1.22 11.92 1.42
CA SER A 146 -1.94 12.94 2.17
C SER A 146 -2.90 12.30 3.17
N LYS A 147 -3.14 13.00 4.27
CA LYS A 147 -4.27 12.71 5.15
C LYS A 147 -5.57 12.71 4.34
N GLY A 148 -6.43 11.72 4.58
CA GLY A 148 -7.68 11.54 3.82
C GLY A 148 -7.58 10.52 2.69
N SER A 149 -6.38 10.06 2.35
CA SER A 149 -6.19 8.92 1.45
C SER A 149 -6.71 7.61 2.07
N ALA A 150 -6.96 6.62 1.22
CA ALA A 150 -7.37 5.28 1.64
C ALA A 150 -6.36 4.70 2.63
N ASP A 151 -6.88 4.09 3.71
CA ASP A 151 -6.04 3.43 4.70
C ASP A 151 -5.30 2.23 4.05
N ILE A 152 -3.98 2.30 4.02
CA ILE A 152 -3.13 1.27 3.41
C ILE A 152 -3.25 -0.08 4.12
N TYR A 153 -3.67 -0.09 5.40
CA TYR A 153 -3.89 -1.29 6.20
C TYR A 153 -5.34 -1.80 6.13
N ASN A 154 -6.20 -1.18 5.30
CA ASN A 154 -7.50 -1.75 4.98
C ASN A 154 -7.31 -3.13 4.35
N PRO A 155 -8.07 -4.18 4.79
CA PRO A 155 -7.88 -5.54 4.28
C PRO A 155 -7.95 -5.67 2.74
N LYS A 156 -8.76 -4.84 2.07
CA LYS A 156 -8.85 -4.82 0.60
C LYS A 156 -7.56 -4.25 -0.02
N VAL A 157 -6.98 -3.19 0.56
CA VAL A 157 -5.70 -2.63 0.12
C VAL A 157 -4.59 -3.65 0.34
N VAL A 158 -4.47 -4.18 1.56
CA VAL A 158 -3.44 -5.17 1.92
C VAL A 158 -3.41 -6.33 0.93
N ARG A 159 -4.56 -6.93 0.63
CA ARG A 159 -4.65 -8.02 -0.35
C ARG A 159 -4.16 -7.59 -1.74
N SER A 160 -4.52 -6.38 -2.18
CA SER A 160 -4.17 -5.89 -3.52
C SER A 160 -2.67 -5.61 -3.69
N THR A 161 -1.93 -5.42 -2.59
CA THR A 161 -0.49 -5.15 -2.62
C THR A 161 0.36 -6.38 -2.98
N MET A 162 -0.16 -7.59 -2.80
CA MET A 162 0.57 -8.85 -3.04
C MET A 162 1.95 -8.90 -2.35
N GLY A 163 2.03 -8.38 -1.10
CA GLY A 163 3.26 -8.33 -0.30
C GLY A 163 4.04 -7.01 -0.34
N ALA A 164 3.76 -6.10 -1.28
CA ALA A 164 4.42 -4.80 -1.36
C ALA A 164 4.28 -3.97 -0.06
N ILE A 165 3.22 -4.20 0.71
CA ILE A 165 2.97 -3.52 2.01
C ILE A 165 4.11 -3.73 3.02
N TYR A 166 4.90 -4.78 2.91
CA TYR A 166 6.00 -5.08 3.81
C TYR A 166 7.32 -4.41 3.40
N ARG A 167 7.46 -4.04 2.11
CA ARG A 167 8.70 -3.50 1.52
C ARG A 167 8.68 -1.99 1.35
N ILE A 168 7.49 -1.40 1.19
CA ILE A 168 7.36 0.03 0.96
C ILE A 168 7.06 0.76 2.26
N LYS A 169 7.87 1.77 2.58
CA LYS A 169 7.57 2.72 3.64
C LYS A 169 6.54 3.74 3.14
N VAL A 170 5.32 3.67 3.64
CA VAL A 170 4.27 4.66 3.32
C VAL A 170 4.15 5.64 4.48
N VAL A 171 4.37 6.91 4.22
CA VAL A 171 4.31 7.97 5.23
C VAL A 171 3.10 8.86 4.98
N GLU A 172 2.15 8.88 5.91
CA GLU A 172 1.04 9.84 5.89
C GLU A 172 1.52 11.19 6.44
N VAL A 173 1.25 12.27 5.69
CA VAL A 173 1.61 13.63 6.08
C VAL A 173 0.36 14.49 6.28
N GLN A 174 0.45 15.44 7.21
CA GLN A 174 -0.66 16.34 7.52
C GLN A 174 -0.83 17.44 6.46
N ASN A 175 0.27 17.89 5.84
CA ASN A 175 0.27 18.97 4.84
C ASN A 175 1.26 18.65 3.71
N LEU A 176 0.73 18.23 2.55
CA LEU A 176 1.54 17.90 1.39
C LEU A 176 2.29 19.10 0.83
N ALA A 177 1.69 20.29 0.79
CA ALA A 177 2.35 21.48 0.27
C ALA A 177 3.61 21.83 1.06
N LYS A 178 3.56 21.67 2.40
CA LYS A 178 4.73 21.83 3.27
C LYS A 178 5.79 20.78 2.97
N THR A 179 5.41 19.53 2.79
CA THR A 179 6.32 18.43 2.44
C THR A 179 6.97 18.66 1.08
N ILE A 180 6.23 19.16 0.09
CA ILE A 180 6.76 19.52 -1.23
C ILE A 180 7.81 20.63 -1.11
N LYS A 181 7.56 21.66 -0.31
CA LYS A 181 8.57 22.71 -0.06
C LYS A 181 9.86 22.13 0.51
N GLU A 182 9.76 21.14 1.39
CA GLU A 182 10.93 20.47 1.96
C GLU A 182 11.67 19.64 0.91
N LEU A 183 10.96 18.87 0.09
CA LEU A 183 11.55 18.15 -1.04
C LEU A 183 12.33 19.08 -2.00
N LYS A 184 11.77 20.24 -2.32
CA LYS A 184 12.44 21.25 -3.18
C LYS A 184 13.71 21.81 -2.55
N LYS A 185 13.80 21.98 -1.22
CA LYS A 185 15.05 22.35 -0.54
C LYS A 185 16.13 21.28 -0.72
N HIS A 186 15.75 20.02 -0.83
CA HIS A 186 16.65 18.90 -1.13
C HIS A 186 16.94 18.73 -2.63
N LYS A 187 16.56 19.72 -3.47
CA LYS A 187 16.76 19.73 -4.93
C LYS A 187 16.05 18.57 -5.64
N ILE A 188 14.87 18.19 -5.14
CA ILE A 188 13.98 17.21 -5.74
C ILE A 188 12.95 17.99 -6.57
N ASN A 189 12.88 17.72 -7.87
CA ASN A 189 11.86 18.29 -8.74
C ASN A 189 10.53 17.62 -8.49
N VAL A 190 9.46 18.40 -8.33
CA VAL A 190 8.13 17.86 -8.03
C VAL A 190 7.23 18.06 -9.25
N TYR A 191 6.79 16.97 -9.85
CA TYR A 191 5.93 16.93 -11.02
C TYR A 191 4.53 16.50 -10.62
N ALA A 192 3.55 17.41 -10.73
CA ALA A 192 2.16 17.13 -10.40
C ALA A 192 1.35 16.84 -11.66
N THR A 193 0.52 15.80 -11.63
CA THR A 193 -0.39 15.48 -12.73
C THR A 193 -1.52 16.51 -12.81
N ASP A 194 -1.68 17.15 -13.98
CA ASP A 194 -2.74 18.13 -14.25
C ASP A 194 -3.14 18.06 -15.74
N LEU A 195 -4.40 17.79 -16.02
CA LEU A 195 -4.91 17.70 -17.40
C LEU A 195 -4.88 19.04 -18.15
N ARG A 196 -4.81 20.16 -17.41
CA ARG A 196 -4.84 21.53 -17.97
C ARG A 196 -3.49 22.01 -18.51
N THR A 197 -2.40 21.30 -18.22
CA THR A 197 -1.05 21.65 -18.74
C THR A 197 -0.86 21.14 -20.16
N ASP A 198 0.04 21.77 -20.93
CA ASP A 198 0.49 21.25 -22.23
C ASP A 198 1.74 20.38 -22.15
N LYS A 199 2.43 20.41 -21.00
CA LYS A 199 3.65 19.65 -20.77
C LYS A 199 3.38 18.16 -20.60
N SER A 200 3.98 17.35 -21.45
CA SER A 200 3.84 15.89 -21.41
C SER A 200 4.75 15.26 -20.35
N ILE A 201 4.40 14.06 -19.90
CA ILE A 201 5.29 13.21 -19.09
C ILE A 201 6.63 12.91 -19.77
N TYR A 202 6.72 13.06 -21.08
CA TYR A 202 7.94 12.83 -21.87
C TYR A 202 8.86 14.05 -21.94
N ASP A 203 8.38 15.24 -21.52
CA ASP A 203 9.09 16.52 -21.62
C ASP A 203 9.88 16.87 -20.35
N VAL A 204 9.97 15.94 -19.39
CA VAL A 204 10.64 16.15 -18.11
C VAL A 204 11.69 15.09 -17.82
N GLU A 205 12.68 15.45 -17.01
CA GLU A 205 13.66 14.50 -16.48
C GLU A 205 13.28 14.02 -15.09
N TYR A 206 13.22 12.69 -14.91
CA TYR A 206 12.86 12.09 -13.63
C TYR A 206 14.06 11.79 -12.71
N LYS A 207 15.22 12.38 -12.99
CA LYS A 207 16.35 12.31 -12.06
C LYS A 207 16.07 13.22 -10.86
N LYS A 208 16.16 12.69 -9.65
CA LYS A 208 15.79 13.39 -8.40
C LYS A 208 14.42 14.05 -8.50
N SER A 209 13.40 13.24 -8.55
CA SER A 209 12.04 13.73 -8.76
C SER A 209 11.03 13.11 -7.81
N ALA A 210 9.96 13.86 -7.54
CA ALA A 210 8.74 13.39 -6.92
C ALA A 210 7.59 13.51 -7.91
N ILE A 211 6.82 12.45 -8.06
CA ILE A 211 5.64 12.40 -8.93
C ILE A 211 4.41 12.50 -8.04
N VAL A 212 3.52 13.46 -8.29
CA VAL A 212 2.27 13.62 -7.55
C VAL A 212 1.10 13.13 -8.39
N ILE A 213 0.38 12.17 -7.84
CA ILE A 213 -0.87 11.64 -8.40
C ILE A 213 -2.02 12.13 -7.53
N GLY A 214 -3.03 12.71 -8.15
CA GLY A 214 -4.19 13.26 -7.44
C GLY A 214 -5.37 12.30 -7.32
N ASN A 215 -6.37 12.78 -6.61
CA ASN A 215 -7.67 12.14 -6.43
C ASN A 215 -8.33 11.77 -7.77
N GLU A 216 -9.08 10.67 -7.78
CA GLU A 216 -9.70 10.12 -8.98
C GLU A 216 -10.72 11.08 -9.65
N ALA A 217 -11.42 11.87 -8.85
CA ALA A 217 -12.45 12.79 -9.34
C ALA A 217 -11.92 14.24 -9.49
N ASN A 218 -11.11 14.69 -8.54
CA ASN A 218 -10.71 16.11 -8.43
C ASN A 218 -9.28 16.39 -8.91
N GLY A 219 -8.49 15.35 -9.21
CA GLY A 219 -7.07 15.51 -9.53
C GLY A 219 -6.23 15.92 -8.33
N VAL A 220 -5.09 16.52 -8.58
CA VAL A 220 -4.19 17.09 -7.56
C VAL A 220 -4.78 18.40 -7.05
N SER A 221 -4.73 18.60 -5.73
CA SER A 221 -5.24 19.82 -5.07
C SER A 221 -4.50 21.08 -5.54
N GLU A 222 -5.21 22.21 -5.61
CA GLU A 222 -4.62 23.48 -6.08
C GLU A 222 -3.45 23.95 -5.19
N GLU A 223 -3.51 23.68 -3.89
CA GLU A 223 -2.41 23.98 -2.96
C GLU A 223 -1.13 23.21 -3.36
N VAL A 224 -1.26 21.94 -3.71
CA VAL A 224 -0.15 21.09 -4.16
C VAL A 224 0.33 21.48 -5.56
N LEU A 225 -0.59 21.77 -6.49
CA LEU A 225 -0.26 22.23 -7.84
C LEU A 225 0.55 23.52 -7.84
N ASN A 226 0.27 24.45 -6.92
CA ASN A 226 0.98 25.72 -6.79
C ASN A 226 2.39 25.56 -6.23
N GLU A 227 2.66 24.50 -5.49
CA GLU A 227 3.99 24.20 -4.96
C GLU A 227 4.81 23.28 -5.86
N ALA A 228 4.22 22.63 -6.86
CA ALA A 228 4.93 21.78 -7.81
C ALA A 228 5.99 22.56 -8.61
N THR A 229 7.05 21.88 -9.00
CA THR A 229 8.06 22.43 -9.92
C THR A 229 7.46 22.61 -11.32
N ASP A 230 6.73 21.59 -11.76
CA ASP A 230 6.04 21.58 -13.04
C ASP A 230 4.75 20.76 -12.95
N ARG A 231 3.82 21.02 -13.87
CA ARG A 231 2.63 20.21 -14.10
C ARG A 231 2.83 19.37 -15.35
N ILE A 232 2.42 18.12 -15.31
CA ILE A 232 2.61 17.17 -16.41
C ILE A 232 1.31 16.41 -16.69
N LYS A 233 1.13 16.00 -17.96
CA LYS A 233 0.01 15.13 -18.35
C LYS A 233 0.47 13.95 -19.20
N ILE A 234 -0.29 12.85 -19.15
CA ILE A 234 -0.16 11.76 -20.11
C ILE A 234 -0.89 12.19 -21.39
N PRO A 235 -0.22 12.24 -22.56
CA PRO A 235 -0.88 12.57 -23.82
C PRO A 235 -1.95 11.52 -24.16
N MET A 236 -3.16 11.98 -24.46
CA MET A 236 -4.28 11.11 -24.83
C MET A 236 -4.61 11.32 -26.32
N ALA A 237 -4.55 10.23 -27.11
CA ALA A 237 -4.87 10.30 -28.54
C ALA A 237 -6.36 10.00 -28.84
N GLY A 238 -7.08 9.50 -27.85
CA GLY A 238 -8.50 9.11 -27.94
C GLY A 238 -9.44 10.16 -27.39
N LYS A 239 -10.72 9.76 -27.20
CA LYS A 239 -11.77 10.62 -26.63
C LYS A 239 -11.82 10.62 -25.11
N THR A 240 -11.09 9.71 -24.46
CA THR A 240 -11.04 9.62 -23.00
C THR A 240 -10.19 10.74 -22.44
N GLU A 241 -10.72 11.49 -21.47
CA GLU A 241 -10.03 12.66 -20.89
C GLU A 241 -8.90 12.27 -19.93
N SER A 242 -9.06 11.14 -19.21
CA SER A 242 -8.10 10.69 -18.20
C SER A 242 -8.01 9.17 -18.12
N LEU A 243 -6.94 8.68 -17.50
CA LEU A 243 -6.77 7.28 -17.12
C LEU A 243 -7.15 7.08 -15.65
N ASN A 244 -7.48 5.84 -15.29
CA ASN A 244 -7.56 5.44 -13.89
C ASN A 244 -6.27 5.81 -13.15
N ALA A 245 -6.36 6.23 -11.89
CA ALA A 245 -5.22 6.74 -11.13
C ALA A 245 -4.06 5.73 -11.01
N ALA A 246 -4.34 4.45 -10.80
CA ALA A 246 -3.31 3.42 -10.74
C ALA A 246 -2.66 3.16 -12.11
N VAL A 247 -3.43 3.22 -13.18
CA VAL A 247 -2.91 3.11 -14.56
C VAL A 247 -2.04 4.31 -14.88
N ALA A 248 -2.50 5.53 -14.60
CA ALA A 248 -1.72 6.76 -14.79
C ALA A 248 -0.38 6.70 -14.02
N THR A 249 -0.45 6.30 -12.76
CA THR A 249 0.76 6.09 -11.93
C THR A 249 1.72 5.10 -12.59
N SER A 250 1.21 3.96 -13.08
CA SER A 250 2.05 2.95 -13.72
C SER A 250 2.75 3.50 -14.96
N VAL A 251 2.03 4.21 -15.83
CA VAL A 251 2.58 4.81 -17.05
C VAL A 251 3.71 5.79 -16.72
N ILE A 252 3.49 6.69 -15.75
CA ILE A 252 4.48 7.72 -15.39
C ILE A 252 5.70 7.10 -14.71
N LEU A 253 5.50 6.17 -13.78
CA LEU A 253 6.60 5.50 -13.09
C LEU A 253 7.45 4.67 -14.05
N TYR A 254 6.84 3.98 -15.03
CA TYR A 254 7.59 3.24 -16.04
C TYR A 254 8.34 4.15 -17.02
N GLU A 255 7.82 5.32 -17.35
CA GLU A 255 8.58 6.33 -18.10
C GLU A 255 9.80 6.83 -17.28
N ALA A 256 9.61 7.13 -16.00
CA ALA A 256 10.72 7.49 -15.12
C ALA A 256 11.78 6.38 -15.03
N TYR A 257 11.34 5.12 -14.94
CA TYR A 257 12.23 3.97 -14.93
C TYR A 257 12.95 3.77 -16.29
N ARG A 258 12.24 3.93 -17.42
CA ARG A 258 12.84 3.89 -18.75
C ARG A 258 13.99 4.88 -18.87
N GLN A 259 13.81 6.12 -18.42
CA GLN A 259 14.86 7.14 -18.43
C GLN A 259 16.07 6.72 -17.57
N LYS A 260 15.83 6.07 -16.43
CA LYS A 260 16.88 5.58 -15.55
C LYS A 260 17.74 4.49 -16.20
N ILE A 261 17.10 3.51 -16.89
CA ILE A 261 17.84 2.40 -17.53
C ILE A 261 18.48 2.79 -18.85
N SER A 262 17.95 3.78 -19.58
CA SER A 262 18.51 4.25 -20.86
C SER A 262 19.77 5.12 -20.70
N LYS A 263 20.09 5.56 -19.47
CA LYS A 263 21.29 6.35 -19.13
C LYS A 263 22.45 5.47 -18.61
N LYS A 264 22.24 4.15 -18.52
CA LYS A 264 23.29 3.15 -18.26
C LYS A 264 23.86 2.62 -19.58
#